data_7b09e9f569f3d278aad54583e3d3cadf
#
_entry.id   7b09e9f569f3d278aad54583e3d3cadf
#
_cell.length_a   1.000
_cell.length_b   1.000
_cell.length_c   1.000
_cell.angle_alpha   90.00
_cell.angle_beta   90.00
_cell.angle_gamma   90.00
#
_symmetry.space_group_name_H-M   'P 1'
#
loop_
_entity.id
_entity.type
_entity.pdbx_description
1 polymer ?
#
loop_
_entity_poly.entity_id
_entity_poly.type
_entity_poly.pdbx_seq_one_letter_code
_entity_poly.pdbx_strand_id
1 'polypeptide(L)'
;MSKDEILEIIKASRAKGTSSPFVGALDREAEIDKTLVQLESCLVQPFTVEVVAAYHPQEGCEFINKPNVVVIAEANKEYLLYSISTKLFAKAWRTGENQFTLLGFSTDDVIAEWRG
;
A
#
# COMPACT_ATOMS: atom_id res chain seq x y z
N MET A 1 9.98 -12.29 0.77
CA MET A 1 9.94 -11.07 1.61
C MET A 1 9.23 -11.39 2.91
N SER A 2 9.72 -10.87 4.01
CA SER A 2 9.17 -11.11 5.35
C SER A 2 8.39 -9.90 5.86
N LYS A 3 7.60 -10.11 6.93
CA LYS A 3 6.92 -9.00 7.61
C LYS A 3 7.92 -7.97 8.15
N ASP A 4 9.07 -8.41 8.64
CA ASP A 4 10.09 -7.51 9.16
C ASP A 4 10.66 -6.60 8.06
N GLU A 5 10.87 -7.14 6.87
CA GLU A 5 11.28 -6.34 5.71
C GLU A 5 10.21 -5.32 5.34
N ILE A 6 8.94 -5.70 5.38
CA ILE A 6 7.82 -4.78 5.12
C ILE A 6 7.78 -3.67 6.17
N LEU A 7 7.98 -3.98 7.43
CA LEU A 7 8.02 -2.97 8.49
C LEU A 7 9.12 -1.94 8.24
N GLU A 8 10.31 -2.38 7.82
CA GLU A 8 11.40 -1.46 7.48
C GLU A 8 11.05 -0.57 6.28
N ILE A 9 10.38 -1.12 5.27
CA ILE A 9 9.93 -0.37 4.10
C ILE A 9 8.91 0.69 4.51
N ILE A 10 7.96 0.35 5.38
CA ILE A 10 6.95 1.27 5.89
C ILE A 10 7.61 2.40 6.70
N LYS A 11 8.57 2.07 7.56
CA LYS A 11 9.32 3.06 8.34
C LYS A 11 10.10 4.01 7.43
N ALA A 12 10.70 3.49 6.37
CA ALA A 12 11.42 4.32 5.40
C ALA A 12 10.46 5.28 4.67
N SER A 13 9.27 4.82 4.31
CA SER A 13 8.25 5.67 3.70
C SER A 13 7.82 6.78 4.66
N ARG A 14 7.59 6.44 5.94
CA ARG A 14 7.23 7.44 6.96
C ARG A 14 8.33 8.50 7.13
N ALA A 15 9.58 8.08 7.08
CA ALA A 15 10.71 8.99 7.24
C ALA A 15 10.78 10.05 6.13
N LYS A 16 10.27 9.75 4.94
CA LYS A 16 10.16 10.72 3.85
C LYS A 16 9.03 11.74 4.07
N GLY A 17 8.14 11.49 5.03
CA GLY A 17 6.98 12.32 5.29
C GLY A 17 5.74 11.84 4.56
N THR A 18 4.60 12.45 4.86
CA THR A 18 3.35 12.13 4.19
C THR A 18 2.62 13.41 3.79
N SER A 19 2.00 13.36 2.61
CA SER A 19 1.13 14.43 2.11
C SER A 19 -0.33 14.25 2.54
N SER A 20 -0.65 13.16 3.25
CA SER A 20 -2.02 12.88 3.67
C SER A 20 -2.56 14.02 4.53
N PRO A 21 -3.76 14.57 4.24
CA PRO A 21 -4.38 15.55 5.09
C PRO A 21 -4.97 14.90 6.34
N PHE A 22 -4.67 15.48 7.50
CA PHE A 22 -5.25 15.06 8.78
C PHE A 22 -6.17 16.19 9.26
N VAL A 23 -7.25 16.41 8.51
CA VAL A 23 -8.19 17.51 8.76
C VAL A 23 -8.82 17.36 10.14
N GLY A 24 -8.74 18.43 10.94
CA GLY A 24 -9.29 18.42 12.31
C GLY A 24 -8.39 17.78 13.35
N ALA A 25 -7.23 17.26 12.98
CA ALA A 25 -6.30 16.66 13.93
C ALA A 25 -5.60 17.76 14.75
N LEU A 26 -5.61 17.61 16.07
CA LEU A 26 -4.90 18.53 16.96
C LEU A 26 -3.40 18.25 16.98
N ASP A 27 -3.02 16.98 16.77
CA ASP A 27 -1.63 16.54 16.73
C ASP A 27 -1.45 15.63 15.51
N ARG A 28 -0.85 16.17 14.46
CA ARG A 28 -0.62 15.46 13.20
C ARG A 28 0.28 14.23 13.40
N GLU A 29 1.34 14.34 14.20
CA GLU A 29 2.26 13.23 14.43
C GLU A 29 1.59 12.09 15.18
N ALA A 30 0.73 12.39 16.14
CA ALA A 30 -0.03 11.36 16.86
C ALA A 30 -1.00 10.64 15.91
N GLU A 31 -1.62 11.34 14.97
CA GLU A 31 -2.51 10.72 13.97
C GLU A 31 -1.73 9.86 12.97
N ILE A 32 -0.54 10.29 12.59
CA ILE A 32 0.35 9.48 11.74
C ILE A 32 0.71 8.18 12.46
N ASP A 33 1.13 8.27 13.72
CA ASP A 33 1.49 7.10 14.51
C ASP A 33 0.30 6.15 14.68
N LYS A 34 -0.89 6.68 14.92
CA LYS A 34 -2.13 5.90 15.03
C LYS A 34 -2.43 5.15 13.71
N THR A 35 -2.26 5.82 12.58
CA THR A 35 -2.44 5.20 11.26
C THR A 35 -1.45 4.06 11.05
N LEU A 36 -0.19 4.25 11.44
CA LEU A 36 0.83 3.21 11.34
C LEU A 36 0.53 2.01 12.22
N VAL A 37 0.07 2.23 13.45
CA VAL A 37 -0.33 1.13 14.34
C VAL A 37 -1.47 0.34 13.72
N GLN A 38 -2.44 1.01 13.13
CA GLN A 38 -3.54 0.35 12.43
C GLN A 38 -3.04 -0.45 11.23
N LEU A 39 -2.18 0.13 10.41
CA LEU A 39 -1.59 -0.56 9.27
C LEU A 39 -0.81 -1.79 9.73
N GLU A 40 0.03 -1.67 10.75
CA GLU A 40 0.81 -2.77 11.27
C GLU A 40 -0.07 -3.93 11.73
N SER A 41 -1.24 -3.63 12.32
CA SER A 41 -2.19 -4.66 12.75
C SER A 41 -2.84 -5.40 11.58
N CYS A 42 -2.79 -4.83 10.39
CA CYS A 42 -3.38 -5.40 9.18
C CYS A 42 -2.36 -6.08 8.27
N LEU A 43 -1.07 -6.09 8.65
CA LEU A 43 -0.04 -6.73 7.83
C LEU A 43 -0.26 -8.22 7.72
N VAL A 44 -0.02 -8.74 6.52
CA VAL A 44 -0.07 -10.18 6.25
C VAL A 44 1.34 -10.67 5.88
N GLN A 45 1.55 -11.98 5.93
CA GLN A 45 2.78 -12.53 5.37
C GLN A 45 2.77 -12.23 3.86
N PRO A 46 3.76 -11.49 3.35
CA PRO A 46 3.73 -11.08 1.94
C PRO A 46 3.69 -12.25 0.98
N PHE A 47 2.87 -12.12 -0.06
CA PHE A 47 2.79 -13.12 -1.13
C PHE A 47 2.66 -12.44 -2.48
N THR A 48 3.28 -13.05 -3.50
CA THR A 48 3.30 -12.51 -4.86
C THR A 48 1.94 -12.64 -5.51
N VAL A 49 1.53 -11.58 -6.21
CA VAL A 49 0.24 -11.51 -6.89
C VAL A 49 0.40 -10.91 -8.28
N GLU A 50 -0.66 -11.00 -9.09
CA GLU A 50 -0.72 -10.40 -10.41
C GLU A 50 -1.75 -9.27 -10.42
N VAL A 51 -1.34 -8.11 -10.88
CA VAL A 51 -2.26 -7.00 -11.13
C VAL A 51 -2.67 -7.06 -12.60
N VAL A 52 -3.95 -7.28 -12.86
CA VAL A 52 -4.48 -7.52 -14.21
C VAL A 52 -5.16 -6.31 -14.80
N ALA A 53 -5.55 -5.34 -13.97
CA ALA A 53 -6.27 -4.14 -14.42
C ALA A 53 -6.14 -3.02 -13.38
N ALA A 54 -6.56 -1.82 -13.77
CA ALA A 54 -6.62 -0.67 -12.88
C ALA A 54 -7.79 0.22 -13.31
N TYR A 55 -8.42 0.89 -12.34
CA TYR A 55 -9.42 1.90 -12.63
C TYR A 55 -8.84 3.04 -13.47
N HIS A 56 -7.58 3.37 -13.22
CA HIS A 56 -6.82 4.37 -13.98
C HIS A 56 -5.64 3.68 -14.65
N PRO A 57 -5.84 2.99 -15.80
CA PRO A 57 -4.78 2.15 -16.38
C PRO A 57 -3.49 2.89 -16.70
N GLN A 58 -3.58 4.18 -17.02
CA GLN A 58 -2.39 5.00 -17.31
C GLN A 58 -1.54 5.22 -16.07
N GLU A 59 -2.17 5.21 -14.88
CA GLU A 59 -1.49 5.45 -13.62
C GLU A 59 -1.08 4.15 -12.93
N GLY A 60 -1.57 3.02 -13.41
CA GLY A 60 -1.27 1.71 -12.83
C GLY A 60 -0.20 0.93 -13.59
N CYS A 61 0.47 1.53 -14.56
CA CYS A 61 1.41 0.82 -15.43
C CYS A 61 2.60 0.22 -14.69
N GLU A 62 2.95 0.73 -13.51
CA GLU A 62 4.02 0.20 -12.67
C GLU A 62 3.65 -1.13 -12.01
N PHE A 63 2.37 -1.49 -12.03
CA PHE A 63 1.86 -2.69 -11.38
C PHE A 63 1.27 -3.70 -12.35
N ILE A 64 0.62 -3.24 -13.42
CA ILE A 64 -0.12 -4.13 -14.34
C ILE A 64 0.85 -5.04 -15.07
N ASN A 65 0.63 -6.36 -14.92
CA ASN A 65 1.45 -7.41 -15.53
C ASN A 65 2.93 -7.31 -15.21
N LYS A 66 3.27 -6.72 -14.06
CA LYS A 66 4.65 -6.59 -13.61
C LYS A 66 5.00 -7.68 -12.62
N PRO A 67 6.24 -8.18 -12.63
CA PRO A 67 6.70 -9.14 -11.62
C PRO A 67 6.98 -8.42 -10.29
N ASN A 68 7.13 -9.21 -9.23
CA ASN A 68 7.57 -8.71 -7.93
C ASN A 68 6.59 -7.73 -7.28
N VAL A 69 5.29 -7.92 -7.50
CA VAL A 69 4.24 -7.23 -6.76
C VAL A 69 3.74 -8.17 -5.66
N VAL A 70 3.71 -7.68 -4.43
CA VAL A 70 3.29 -8.48 -3.27
C VAL A 70 2.15 -7.79 -2.53
N VAL A 71 1.26 -8.59 -1.93
CA VAL A 71 0.31 -8.09 -0.94
C VAL A 71 1.04 -7.96 0.38
N ILE A 72 0.88 -6.82 1.06
CA ILE A 72 1.52 -6.58 2.35
C ILE A 72 0.52 -6.35 3.48
N ALA A 73 -0.72 -5.92 3.17
CA ALA A 73 -1.75 -5.69 4.18
C ALA A 73 -3.14 -5.90 3.60
N GLU A 74 -4.11 -6.19 4.48
CA GLU A 74 -5.50 -6.40 4.11
C GLU A 74 -6.42 -5.81 5.18
N ALA A 75 -7.43 -5.05 4.76
CA ALA A 75 -8.50 -4.56 5.62
C ALA A 75 -9.75 -4.28 4.80
N ASN A 76 -10.93 -4.74 5.30
CA ASN A 76 -12.23 -4.44 4.69
C ASN A 76 -12.30 -4.81 3.19
N LYS A 77 -11.73 -5.95 2.83
CA LYS A 77 -11.68 -6.47 1.45
C LYS A 77 -10.83 -5.63 0.50
N GLU A 78 -10.11 -4.66 1.02
CA GLU A 78 -9.08 -3.93 0.29
C GLU A 78 -7.71 -4.45 0.67
N TYR A 79 -6.79 -4.41 -0.29
CA TYR A 79 -5.44 -4.93 -0.13
C TYR A 79 -4.43 -3.84 -0.45
N LEU A 80 -3.40 -3.76 0.36
CA LEU A 80 -2.28 -2.87 0.07
C LEU A 80 -1.20 -3.68 -0.63
N LEU A 81 -0.84 -3.24 -1.83
CA LEU A 81 0.19 -3.86 -2.64
C LEU A 81 1.48 -3.05 -2.59
N TYR A 82 2.59 -3.74 -2.76
CA TYR A 82 3.90 -3.11 -2.86
C TYR A 82 4.65 -3.69 -4.06
N SER A 83 5.19 -2.82 -4.91
CA SER A 83 6.06 -3.22 -6.02
C SER A 83 7.51 -3.17 -5.56
N ILE A 84 8.16 -4.31 -5.50
CA ILE A 84 9.55 -4.40 -5.07
C ILE A 84 10.47 -3.66 -6.04
N SER A 85 10.16 -3.73 -7.34
CA SER A 85 11.01 -3.10 -8.36
C SER A 85 10.91 -1.57 -8.37
N THR A 86 9.73 -1.01 -8.17
CA THR A 86 9.52 0.45 -8.25
C THR A 86 9.44 1.10 -6.88
N LYS A 87 9.30 0.31 -5.80
CA LYS A 87 9.16 0.79 -4.42
C LYS A 87 7.93 1.68 -4.23
N LEU A 88 6.85 1.36 -4.93
CA LEU A 88 5.58 2.08 -4.83
C LEU A 88 4.53 1.21 -4.17
N PHE A 89 3.57 1.88 -3.52
CA PHE A 89 2.41 1.26 -2.89
C PHE A 89 1.15 1.57 -3.70
N ALA A 90 0.19 0.67 -3.67
CA ALA A 90 -1.11 0.90 -4.29
C ALA A 90 -2.18 0.06 -3.59
N LYS A 91 -3.39 0.59 -3.48
CA LYS A 91 -4.53 -0.18 -2.99
C LYS A 91 -5.20 -0.91 -4.15
N ALA A 92 -5.70 -2.09 -3.85
CA ALA A 92 -6.34 -2.94 -4.84
C ALA A 92 -7.44 -3.78 -4.21
N TRP A 93 -8.33 -4.31 -5.02
CA TRP A 93 -9.23 -5.37 -4.60
C TRP A 93 -8.96 -6.64 -5.38
N ARG A 94 -9.37 -7.77 -4.81
CA ARG A 94 -9.15 -9.08 -5.39
C ARG A 94 -10.23 -9.38 -6.41
N THR A 95 -9.82 -9.71 -7.64
CA THR A 95 -10.73 -10.02 -8.74
C THR A 95 -10.64 -11.49 -9.19
N GLY A 96 -9.71 -12.23 -8.66
CA GLY A 96 -9.54 -13.67 -8.93
C GLY A 96 -8.61 -14.26 -7.90
N GLU A 97 -8.28 -15.55 -8.00
CA GLU A 97 -7.46 -16.25 -7.02
C GLU A 97 -6.08 -15.62 -6.98
N ASN A 98 -5.44 -14.97 -7.18
CA ASN A 98 -4.13 -14.31 -7.15
C ASN A 98 -4.09 -13.10 -8.08
N GLN A 99 -5.28 -12.60 -8.44
CA GLN A 99 -5.42 -11.51 -9.38
C GLN A 99 -6.08 -10.31 -8.72
N PHE A 100 -5.58 -9.12 -9.02
CA PHE A 100 -5.99 -7.88 -8.38
C PHE A 100 -6.21 -6.77 -9.39
N THR A 101 -7.11 -5.85 -9.06
CA THR A 101 -7.35 -4.62 -9.82
C THR A 101 -7.04 -3.43 -8.91
N LEU A 102 -6.22 -2.51 -9.40
CA LEU A 102 -5.87 -1.30 -8.65
C LEU A 102 -7.08 -0.38 -8.50
N LEU A 103 -7.26 0.17 -7.30
CA LEU A 103 -8.36 1.09 -7.01
C LEU A 103 -8.02 2.53 -7.40
N GLY A 104 -6.77 2.93 -7.28
CA GLY A 104 -6.36 4.30 -7.51
C GLY A 104 -4.93 4.40 -8.04
N PHE A 105 -4.25 5.46 -7.63
CA PHE A 105 -2.90 5.75 -8.06
C PHE A 105 -1.88 5.03 -7.19
N SER A 106 -0.68 4.84 -7.72
CA SER A 106 0.45 4.33 -6.94
C SER A 106 1.25 5.50 -6.36
N THR A 107 1.88 5.28 -5.21
CA THR A 107 2.67 6.30 -4.52
C THR A 107 3.73 5.65 -3.63
N ASP A 108 4.80 6.39 -3.32
CA ASP A 108 5.78 5.97 -2.32
C ASP A 108 5.38 6.39 -0.89
N ASP A 109 4.23 7.07 -0.74
CA ASP A 109 3.69 7.53 0.55
C ASP A 109 2.68 6.50 1.07
N VAL A 110 3.15 5.56 1.87
CA VAL A 110 2.32 4.46 2.38
C VAL A 110 1.16 4.95 3.25
N ILE A 111 1.35 6.04 3.97
CA ILE A 111 0.32 6.59 4.86
C ILE A 111 -0.83 7.16 4.04
N ALA A 112 -0.50 7.96 3.01
CA ALA A 112 -1.51 8.52 2.13
C ALA A 112 -2.28 7.41 1.40
N GLU A 113 -1.59 6.38 0.93
CA GLU A 113 -2.23 5.28 0.22
C GLU A 113 -3.13 4.46 1.14
N TRP A 114 -2.68 4.16 2.36
CA TRP A 114 -3.47 3.37 3.31
C TRP A 114 -4.73 4.11 3.77
N ARG A 115 -4.64 5.42 3.97
CA ARG A 115 -5.78 6.25 4.36
C ARG A 115 -6.74 6.56 3.20
N GLY A 116 -6.20 6.64 2.00
CA GLY A 116 -6.92 7.07 0.80
C GLY A 116 -8.04 6.17 0.29
#